data_60f4bc0b6098d774eeb82b9f552b7d5a
#
_entry.id   60f4bc0b6098d774eeb82b9f552b7d5a
#
_cell.length_a   1.000
_cell.length_b   1.000
_cell.length_c   1.000
_cell.angle_alpha   90.00
_cell.angle_beta   90.00
_cell.angle_gamma   90.00
#
_symmetry.space_group_name_H-M   'P 1'
#
loop_
_entity.id
_entity.type
_entity.pdbx_description
1 polymer ?
#
loop_
_entity_poly.entity_id
_entity_poly.type
_entity_poly.pdbx_seq_one_letter_code
_entity_poly.pdbx_strand_id
1 'polypeptide(L)'
;MSQSLAKDFNFRSLLKFAFPSIIMMIFMSLYSIVDGFFIAQYVDSMALSAANIVYPAVSILLAVGIMFGTGGSAVVAAKIGQEKQEEANRNFSALTLTTLIIGILGAVLGNLFCRQICSLLGATPVLMDYGTAYLRTILSFAPVCLLQALFQSFFVTAGRPGLGLSLTVSAGITNMILDYLFVVPLHLGVAGAALATGLGQCIPAVAGILYFTFARKGLRFTRPEFSKGLLSTSCFNGSSEMVSNLSAAVVTYLFNMLMLKFEGEIGVAAITAILYGQFLFVALYLGYSIGVAPVFSFNYGSRNKQRLIRLYRISIRFVVVSSVIIALVAAFGSPVISAVFMQKGTYGFELTRHGGYLFSIAYLFCGTNIVASGIFTALSDGKTSALISFLRTFVFIVLSALLLPLVLGTNGVWLSIPVAEFLTLFISVPKLSRYFKDPKVAPQTKTN
;
A
#
# COMPACT_ATOMS: atom_id res chain seq x y z
N MET A 1 -21.92 -13.41 10.44
CA MET A 1 -20.71 -12.65 10.03
C MET A 1 -21.01 -11.40 9.21
N SER A 2 -22.08 -11.34 8.43
CA SER A 2 -22.61 -10.09 7.85
C SER A 2 -22.92 -9.02 8.92
N GLN A 3 -23.19 -9.45 10.15
CA GLN A 3 -23.49 -8.55 11.27
C GLN A 3 -22.35 -7.59 11.65
N SER A 4 -21.08 -7.92 11.39
CA SER A 4 -19.96 -7.02 11.73
C SER A 4 -19.86 -5.81 10.78
N LEU A 5 -20.14 -6.00 9.48
CA LEU A 5 -20.17 -4.93 8.48
C LEU A 5 -21.54 -4.23 8.43
N ALA A 6 -22.60 -4.92 8.84
CA ALA A 6 -23.98 -4.42 8.89
C ALA A 6 -24.28 -3.50 10.09
N LYS A 7 -23.34 -3.41 11.04
CA LYS A 7 -23.51 -2.57 12.25
C LYS A 7 -23.70 -1.11 11.90
N ASP A 8 -24.47 -0.44 12.72
CA ASP A 8 -24.57 1.03 12.63
C ASP A 8 -23.35 1.65 13.32
N PHE A 9 -22.39 2.09 12.49
CA PHE A 9 -21.14 2.61 12.98
C PHE A 9 -21.28 4.05 13.45
N ASN A 10 -20.83 4.32 14.67
CA ASN A 10 -20.49 5.65 15.15
C ASN A 10 -18.97 5.87 15.01
N PHE A 11 -18.49 7.09 15.33
CA PHE A 11 -17.06 7.43 15.23
C PHE A 11 -16.16 6.42 15.95
N ARG A 12 -16.48 6.12 17.22
CA ARG A 12 -15.67 5.24 18.07
C ARG A 12 -15.67 3.79 17.56
N SER A 13 -16.83 3.30 17.11
CA SER A 13 -16.94 1.92 16.61
C SER A 13 -16.28 1.72 15.25
N LEU A 14 -16.35 2.72 14.35
CA LEU A 14 -15.67 2.67 13.07
C LEU A 14 -14.15 2.72 13.24
N LEU A 15 -13.65 3.59 14.11
CA LEU A 15 -12.23 3.67 14.41
C LEU A 15 -11.73 2.38 15.07
N LYS A 16 -12.47 1.81 16.02
CA LYS A 16 -12.13 0.51 16.63
C LYS A 16 -12.07 -0.62 15.60
N PHE A 17 -12.94 -0.59 14.59
CA PHE A 17 -12.93 -1.58 13.51
C PHE A 17 -11.75 -1.40 12.56
N ALA A 18 -11.38 -0.16 12.21
CA ALA A 18 -10.26 0.16 11.33
C ALA A 18 -8.89 0.07 12.03
N PHE A 19 -8.86 0.21 13.36
CA PHE A 19 -7.62 0.29 14.15
C PHE A 19 -6.64 -0.87 13.90
N PRO A 20 -7.07 -2.16 13.85
CA PRO A 20 -6.14 -3.23 13.51
C PRO A 20 -5.48 -3.06 12.13
N SER A 21 -6.22 -2.56 11.13
CA SER A 21 -5.67 -2.31 9.79
C SER A 21 -4.67 -1.14 9.79
N ILE A 22 -4.90 -0.12 10.61
CA ILE A 22 -3.96 0.99 10.81
C ILE A 22 -2.65 0.47 11.41
N ILE A 23 -2.74 -0.28 12.50
CA ILE A 23 -1.55 -0.85 13.17
C ILE A 23 -0.81 -1.82 12.24
N MET A 24 -1.55 -2.61 11.46
CA MET A 24 -0.98 -3.53 10.47
C MET A 24 -0.12 -2.78 9.44
N MET A 25 -0.61 -1.66 8.88
CA MET A 25 0.14 -0.88 7.90
C MET A 25 1.35 -0.17 8.51
N ILE A 26 1.21 0.36 9.72
CA ILE A 26 2.33 0.95 10.46
C ILE A 26 3.40 -0.12 10.73
N PHE A 27 3.01 -1.30 11.18
CA PHE A 27 3.93 -2.41 11.44
C PHE A 27 4.65 -2.86 10.15
N MET A 28 3.93 -2.97 9.03
CA MET A 28 4.54 -3.28 7.72
C MET A 28 5.57 -2.23 7.31
N SER A 29 5.31 -0.97 7.54
CA SER A 29 6.27 0.11 7.26
C SER A 29 7.52 -0.02 8.13
N LEU A 30 7.36 -0.32 9.41
CA LEU A 30 8.48 -0.50 10.33
C LEU A 30 9.33 -1.72 9.99
N TYR A 31 8.70 -2.87 9.74
CA TYR A 31 9.49 -4.08 9.45
C TYR A 31 10.24 -3.96 8.12
N SER A 32 9.68 -3.28 7.12
CA SER A 32 10.39 -3.04 5.84
C SER A 32 11.65 -2.18 6.01
N ILE A 33 11.64 -1.24 6.97
CA ILE A 33 12.84 -0.46 7.34
C ILE A 33 13.87 -1.37 8.01
N VAL A 34 13.43 -2.28 8.89
CA VAL A 34 14.31 -3.23 9.60
C VAL A 34 14.94 -4.21 8.62
N ASP A 35 14.18 -4.76 7.67
CA ASP A 35 14.66 -5.67 6.63
C ASP A 35 15.79 -5.01 5.79
N GLY A 36 15.56 -3.77 5.33
CA GLY A 36 16.59 -3.00 4.63
C GLY A 36 17.85 -2.76 5.47
N PHE A 37 17.70 -2.54 6.79
CA PHE A 37 18.82 -2.40 7.70
C PHE A 37 19.64 -3.70 7.84
N PHE A 38 18.98 -4.86 7.93
CA PHE A 38 19.68 -6.14 8.00
C PHE A 38 20.51 -6.42 6.75
N ILE A 39 19.96 -6.18 5.57
CA ILE A 39 20.68 -6.34 4.31
C ILE A 39 21.89 -5.41 4.27
N ALA A 40 21.72 -4.14 4.61
CA ALA A 40 22.81 -3.16 4.56
C ALA A 40 23.96 -3.47 5.55
N GLN A 41 23.60 -3.94 6.76
CA GLN A 41 24.56 -4.10 7.86
C GLN A 41 25.30 -5.45 7.84
N TYR A 42 24.62 -6.53 7.43
CA TYR A 42 25.12 -7.88 7.62
C TYR A 42 25.42 -8.65 6.32
N VAL A 43 24.96 -8.15 5.16
CA VAL A 43 25.30 -8.79 3.89
C VAL A 43 26.45 -8.06 3.22
N ASP A 44 26.16 -7.01 2.48
CA ASP A 44 27.14 -6.16 1.77
C ASP A 44 26.37 -4.99 1.13
N SER A 45 27.03 -3.86 0.93
CA SER A 45 26.50 -2.71 0.21
C SER A 45 26.16 -3.04 -1.26
N MET A 46 26.93 -3.93 -1.89
CA MET A 46 26.67 -4.44 -3.25
C MET A 46 25.37 -5.25 -3.30
N ALA A 47 25.14 -6.10 -2.31
CA ALA A 47 23.91 -6.88 -2.19
C ALA A 47 22.66 -6.00 -2.03
N LEU A 48 22.74 -4.96 -1.20
CA LEU A 48 21.66 -3.99 -1.03
C LEU A 48 21.41 -3.22 -2.35
N SER A 49 22.47 -2.81 -3.04
CA SER A 49 22.37 -2.13 -4.33
C SER A 49 21.70 -3.03 -5.37
N ALA A 50 22.07 -4.31 -5.43
CA ALA A 50 21.48 -5.28 -6.33
C ALA A 50 19.98 -5.52 -6.02
N ALA A 51 19.62 -5.67 -4.74
CA ALA A 51 18.22 -5.80 -4.32
C ALA A 51 17.38 -4.58 -4.73
N ASN A 52 17.91 -3.37 -4.55
CA ASN A 52 17.24 -2.13 -4.96
C ASN A 52 17.06 -2.02 -6.49
N ILE A 53 18.04 -2.46 -7.27
CA ILE A 53 17.94 -2.45 -8.75
C ILE A 53 16.82 -3.37 -9.23
N VAL A 54 16.63 -4.54 -8.62
CA VAL A 54 15.60 -5.50 -9.04
C VAL A 54 14.25 -5.29 -8.35
N TYR A 55 14.18 -4.42 -7.35
CA TYR A 55 12.95 -4.11 -6.61
C TYR A 55 11.75 -3.70 -7.48
N PRO A 56 11.90 -2.94 -8.60
CA PRO A 56 10.78 -2.63 -9.49
C PRO A 56 10.06 -3.87 -10.03
N ALA A 57 10.77 -4.96 -10.34
CA ALA A 57 10.14 -6.20 -10.80
C ALA A 57 9.30 -6.85 -9.68
N VAL A 58 9.82 -6.85 -8.45
CA VAL A 58 9.10 -7.36 -7.28
C VAL A 58 7.87 -6.50 -6.97
N SER A 59 7.99 -5.17 -7.05
CA SER A 59 6.89 -4.25 -6.77
C SER A 59 5.76 -4.32 -7.80
N ILE A 60 6.06 -4.56 -9.08
CA ILE A 60 5.03 -4.82 -10.11
C ILE A 60 4.22 -6.07 -9.73
N LEU A 61 4.89 -7.14 -9.34
CA LEU A 61 4.23 -8.37 -8.94
C LEU A 61 3.33 -8.16 -7.70
N LEU A 62 3.85 -7.52 -6.66
CA LEU A 62 3.09 -7.20 -5.44
C LEU A 62 1.90 -6.29 -5.74
N ALA A 63 2.07 -5.31 -6.62
CA ALA A 63 1.01 -4.39 -7.03
C ALA A 63 -0.19 -5.13 -7.65
N VAL A 64 0.05 -6.23 -8.39
CA VAL A 64 -1.02 -7.09 -8.92
C VAL A 64 -1.79 -7.78 -7.77
N GLY A 65 -1.10 -8.31 -6.76
CA GLY A 65 -1.73 -8.91 -5.58
C GLY A 65 -2.59 -7.90 -4.81
N ILE A 66 -2.06 -6.69 -4.60
CA ILE A 66 -2.77 -5.59 -3.94
C ILE A 66 -4.00 -5.16 -4.77
N MET A 67 -3.86 -5.07 -6.09
CA MET A 67 -4.95 -4.73 -7.00
C MET A 67 -6.13 -5.71 -6.88
N PHE A 68 -5.88 -7.02 -6.92
CA PHE A 68 -6.93 -8.02 -6.72
C PHE A 68 -7.45 -8.05 -5.28
N GLY A 69 -6.58 -7.77 -4.30
CA GLY A 69 -6.96 -7.68 -2.89
C GLY A 69 -7.95 -6.53 -2.65
N THR A 70 -7.59 -5.31 -3.01
CA THR A 70 -8.41 -4.11 -2.75
C THR A 70 -9.63 -4.06 -3.67
N GLY A 71 -9.44 -4.21 -4.97
CA GLY A 71 -10.53 -4.16 -5.94
C GLY A 71 -11.49 -5.33 -5.84
N GLY A 72 -10.97 -6.54 -5.63
CA GLY A 72 -11.78 -7.76 -5.45
C GLY A 72 -12.56 -7.73 -4.13
N SER A 73 -11.94 -7.25 -3.06
CA SER A 73 -12.62 -7.13 -1.77
C SER A 73 -13.81 -6.16 -1.82
N ALA A 74 -13.71 -5.08 -2.59
CA ALA A 74 -14.81 -4.15 -2.81
C ALA A 74 -15.99 -4.82 -3.53
N VAL A 75 -15.73 -5.60 -4.60
CA VAL A 75 -16.77 -6.35 -5.33
C VAL A 75 -17.44 -7.37 -4.42
N VAL A 76 -16.66 -8.16 -3.69
CA VAL A 76 -17.18 -9.22 -2.81
C VAL A 76 -17.97 -8.62 -1.64
N ALA A 77 -17.47 -7.55 -0.99
CA ALA A 77 -18.19 -6.89 0.10
C ALA A 77 -19.52 -6.27 -0.37
N ALA A 78 -19.56 -5.72 -1.58
CA ALA A 78 -20.81 -5.22 -2.18
C ALA A 78 -21.83 -6.36 -2.41
N LYS A 79 -21.38 -7.54 -2.86
CA LYS A 79 -22.26 -8.73 -3.00
C LYS A 79 -22.80 -9.23 -1.65
N ILE A 80 -21.97 -9.21 -0.60
CA ILE A 80 -22.42 -9.51 0.76
C ILE A 80 -23.49 -8.49 1.20
N GLY A 81 -23.31 -7.21 0.89
CA GLY A 81 -24.30 -6.16 1.18
C GLY A 81 -25.61 -6.31 0.40
N GLN A 82 -25.59 -6.97 -0.76
CA GLN A 82 -26.77 -7.35 -1.55
C GLN A 82 -27.44 -8.62 -1.04
N GLU A 83 -27.00 -9.19 0.09
CA GLU A 83 -27.46 -10.49 0.62
C GLU A 83 -27.16 -11.71 -0.28
N LYS A 84 -26.26 -11.56 -1.26
CA LYS A 84 -25.83 -12.59 -2.20
C LYS A 84 -24.57 -13.31 -1.70
N GLN A 85 -24.66 -13.93 -0.52
CA GLN A 85 -23.50 -14.54 0.15
C GLN A 85 -22.85 -15.66 -0.68
N GLU A 86 -23.63 -16.48 -1.38
CA GLU A 86 -23.08 -17.56 -2.20
C GLU A 86 -22.32 -17.03 -3.41
N GLU A 87 -22.87 -16.01 -4.09
CA GLU A 87 -22.17 -15.35 -5.21
C GLU A 87 -20.89 -14.67 -4.71
N ALA A 88 -20.90 -14.04 -3.54
CA ALA A 88 -19.72 -13.48 -2.90
C ALA A 88 -18.64 -14.53 -2.64
N ASN A 89 -19.01 -15.72 -2.14
CA ASN A 89 -18.10 -16.83 -1.89
C ASN A 89 -17.50 -17.39 -3.18
N ARG A 90 -18.30 -17.56 -4.24
CA ARG A 90 -17.84 -18.00 -5.57
C ARG A 90 -16.87 -17.01 -6.19
N ASN A 91 -17.20 -15.71 -6.12
CA ASN A 91 -16.33 -14.64 -6.60
C ASN A 91 -15.02 -14.58 -5.84
N PHE A 92 -15.04 -14.70 -4.51
CA PHE A 92 -13.85 -14.78 -3.68
C PHE A 92 -12.95 -15.95 -4.08
N SER A 93 -13.53 -17.14 -4.27
CA SER A 93 -12.79 -18.34 -4.70
C SER A 93 -12.18 -18.16 -6.09
N ALA A 94 -12.90 -17.53 -7.04
CA ALA A 94 -12.41 -17.24 -8.37
C ALA A 94 -11.25 -16.23 -8.36
N LEU A 95 -11.36 -15.17 -7.55
CA LEU A 95 -10.29 -14.18 -7.38
C LEU A 95 -9.03 -14.80 -6.75
N THR A 96 -9.20 -15.66 -5.74
CA THR A 96 -8.09 -16.38 -5.11
C THR A 96 -7.38 -17.29 -6.10
N LEU A 97 -8.15 -18.07 -6.89
CA LEU A 97 -7.59 -18.93 -7.92
C LEU A 97 -6.86 -18.15 -9.01
N THR A 98 -7.45 -17.04 -9.48
CA THR A 98 -6.80 -16.15 -10.46
C THR A 98 -5.47 -15.60 -9.92
N THR A 99 -5.47 -15.11 -8.68
CA THR A 99 -4.28 -14.57 -8.03
C THR A 99 -3.19 -15.65 -7.88
N LEU A 100 -3.58 -16.87 -7.52
CA LEU A 100 -2.66 -18.02 -7.44
C LEU A 100 -2.05 -18.35 -8.80
N ILE A 101 -2.87 -18.42 -9.86
CA ILE A 101 -2.41 -18.71 -11.23
C ILE A 101 -1.43 -17.63 -11.70
N ILE A 102 -1.75 -16.35 -11.49
CA ILE A 102 -0.86 -15.22 -11.83
C ILE A 102 0.45 -15.32 -11.05
N GLY A 103 0.37 -15.68 -9.77
CA GLY A 103 1.56 -15.90 -8.95
C GLY A 103 2.45 -17.02 -9.46
N ILE A 104 1.86 -18.16 -9.84
CA ILE A 104 2.60 -19.29 -10.42
C ILE A 104 3.22 -18.89 -11.75
N LEU A 105 2.47 -18.24 -12.64
CA LEU A 105 3.00 -17.73 -13.91
C LEU A 105 4.14 -16.73 -13.67
N GLY A 106 3.97 -15.83 -12.72
CA GLY A 106 5.00 -14.87 -12.30
C GLY A 106 6.27 -15.56 -11.76
N ALA A 107 6.11 -16.63 -10.98
CA ALA A 107 7.23 -17.44 -10.51
C ALA A 107 7.95 -18.14 -11.66
N VAL A 108 7.22 -18.82 -12.54
CA VAL A 108 7.80 -19.58 -13.65
C VAL A 108 8.48 -18.65 -14.67
N LEU A 109 7.75 -17.66 -15.18
CA LEU A 109 8.28 -16.73 -16.18
C LEU A 109 9.38 -15.85 -15.60
N GLY A 110 9.18 -15.35 -14.36
CA GLY A 110 10.17 -14.54 -13.68
C GLY A 110 11.49 -15.26 -13.43
N ASN A 111 11.45 -16.55 -13.05
CA ASN A 111 12.66 -17.37 -12.89
C ASN A 111 13.31 -17.71 -14.25
N LEU A 112 12.52 -17.99 -15.27
CA LEU A 112 13.02 -18.28 -16.63
C LEU A 112 13.77 -17.08 -17.22
N PHE A 113 13.22 -15.88 -17.05
CA PHE A 113 13.79 -14.63 -17.60
C PHE A 113 14.53 -13.80 -16.53
N CYS A 114 14.89 -14.37 -15.39
CA CYS A 114 15.47 -13.65 -14.25
C CYS A 114 16.69 -12.80 -14.63
N ARG A 115 17.64 -13.37 -15.37
CA ARG A 115 18.87 -12.69 -15.79
C ARG A 115 18.59 -11.57 -16.79
N GLN A 116 17.65 -11.76 -17.70
CA GLN A 116 17.20 -10.74 -18.66
C GLN A 116 16.51 -9.57 -17.94
N ILE A 117 15.68 -9.89 -16.93
CA ILE A 117 15.03 -8.85 -16.11
C ILE A 117 16.08 -8.03 -15.35
N CYS A 118 17.09 -8.66 -14.74
CA CYS A 118 18.20 -7.96 -14.07
C CYS A 118 18.94 -7.06 -15.03
N SER A 119 19.28 -7.55 -16.24
CA SER A 119 19.95 -6.77 -17.28
C SER A 119 19.10 -5.58 -17.74
N LEU A 120 17.80 -5.78 -17.98
CA LEU A 120 16.87 -4.71 -18.37
C LEU A 120 16.74 -3.61 -17.31
N LEU A 121 16.83 -3.99 -16.04
CA LEU A 121 16.77 -3.05 -14.91
C LEU A 121 18.11 -2.36 -14.63
N GLY A 122 19.16 -2.66 -15.42
CA GLY A 122 20.45 -1.98 -15.34
C GLY A 122 21.43 -2.61 -14.37
N ALA A 123 21.29 -3.89 -14.03
CA ALA A 123 22.30 -4.59 -13.21
C ALA A 123 23.63 -4.67 -13.96
N THR A 124 24.69 -4.14 -13.36
CA THR A 124 26.04 -4.24 -13.87
C THR A 124 26.58 -5.69 -13.76
N PRO A 125 27.63 -6.09 -14.48
CA PRO A 125 28.21 -7.43 -14.37
C PRO A 125 28.53 -7.84 -12.93
N VAL A 126 28.96 -6.90 -12.10
CA VAL A 126 29.29 -7.14 -10.67
C VAL A 126 28.02 -7.40 -9.84
N LEU A 127 26.91 -6.72 -10.14
CA LEU A 127 25.66 -6.84 -9.41
C LEU A 127 24.73 -7.93 -9.97
N MET A 128 25.07 -8.48 -11.13
CA MET A 128 24.22 -9.46 -11.83
C MET A 128 23.95 -10.72 -11.02
N ASP A 129 24.97 -11.26 -10.38
CA ASP A 129 24.83 -12.51 -9.62
C ASP A 129 24.05 -12.27 -8.33
N TYR A 130 24.29 -11.17 -7.62
CA TYR A 130 23.51 -10.78 -6.44
C TYR A 130 22.05 -10.52 -6.80
N GLY A 131 21.80 -9.73 -7.87
CA GLY A 131 20.47 -9.41 -8.33
C GLY A 131 19.69 -10.64 -8.79
N THR A 132 20.35 -11.55 -9.52
CA THR A 132 19.75 -12.80 -10.00
C THR A 132 19.44 -13.73 -8.82
N ALA A 133 20.32 -13.85 -7.83
CA ALA A 133 20.09 -14.68 -6.63
C ALA A 133 18.90 -14.17 -5.82
N TYR A 134 18.86 -12.85 -5.56
CA TYR A 134 17.74 -12.21 -4.84
C TYR A 134 16.41 -12.37 -5.59
N LEU A 135 16.39 -11.93 -6.87
CA LEU A 135 15.17 -11.90 -7.69
C LEU A 135 14.62 -13.32 -7.90
N ARG A 136 15.47 -14.31 -8.20
CA ARG A 136 15.06 -15.70 -8.37
C ARG A 136 14.42 -16.24 -7.11
N THR A 137 15.01 -15.98 -5.96
CA THR A 137 14.50 -16.45 -4.67
C THR A 137 13.13 -15.84 -4.40
N ILE A 138 13.00 -14.51 -4.45
CA ILE A 138 11.74 -13.85 -4.12
C ILE A 138 10.62 -14.19 -5.12
N LEU A 139 10.92 -14.31 -6.44
CA LEU A 139 9.95 -14.69 -7.45
C LEU A 139 9.46 -16.14 -7.28
N SER A 140 10.27 -17.03 -6.71
CA SER A 140 9.81 -18.40 -6.37
C SER A 140 8.67 -18.37 -5.34
N PHE A 141 8.61 -17.35 -4.48
CA PHE A 141 7.52 -17.11 -3.54
C PHE A 141 6.39 -16.24 -4.09
N ALA A 142 6.40 -15.88 -5.38
CA ALA A 142 5.37 -15.03 -5.97
C ALA A 142 3.93 -15.47 -5.68
N PRO A 143 3.55 -16.77 -5.78
CA PRO A 143 2.19 -17.22 -5.44
C PRO A 143 1.81 -16.86 -4.01
N VAL A 144 2.74 -17.05 -3.09
CA VAL A 144 2.56 -16.80 -1.65
C VAL A 144 2.43 -15.29 -1.39
N CYS A 145 3.31 -14.49 -1.99
CA CYS A 145 3.32 -13.04 -1.87
C CYS A 145 2.00 -12.41 -2.35
N LEU A 146 1.50 -12.88 -3.50
CA LEU A 146 0.24 -12.39 -4.05
C LEU A 146 -0.96 -12.83 -3.19
N LEU A 147 -0.98 -14.07 -2.72
CA LEU A 147 -2.05 -14.55 -1.84
C LEU A 147 -2.05 -13.83 -0.50
N GLN A 148 -0.89 -13.53 0.09
CA GLN A 148 -0.78 -12.74 1.30
C GLN A 148 -1.40 -11.35 1.10
N ALA A 149 -1.04 -10.64 0.01
CA ALA A 149 -1.58 -9.33 -0.30
C ALA A 149 -3.12 -9.37 -0.52
N LEU A 150 -3.62 -10.41 -1.18
CA LEU A 150 -5.05 -10.65 -1.36
C LEU A 150 -5.74 -10.85 0.00
N PHE A 151 -5.27 -11.80 0.82
CA PHE A 151 -5.93 -12.16 2.07
C PHE A 151 -5.90 -11.03 3.10
N GLN A 152 -4.91 -10.15 3.07
CA GLN A 152 -4.86 -8.96 3.91
C GLN A 152 -6.16 -8.14 3.80
N SER A 153 -6.64 -7.89 2.59
CA SER A 153 -7.90 -7.18 2.33
C SER A 153 -9.12 -8.05 2.66
N PHE A 154 -9.05 -9.35 2.38
CA PHE A 154 -10.18 -10.26 2.60
C PHE A 154 -10.41 -10.63 4.07
N PHE A 155 -9.42 -10.60 4.94
CA PHE A 155 -9.64 -10.69 6.39
C PHE A 155 -10.48 -9.53 6.91
N VAL A 156 -10.25 -8.31 6.40
CA VAL A 156 -11.06 -7.14 6.76
C VAL A 156 -12.50 -7.31 6.23
N THR A 157 -12.65 -7.74 4.98
CA THR A 157 -13.95 -8.04 4.35
C THR A 157 -14.72 -9.14 5.09
N ALA A 158 -14.01 -10.16 5.59
CA ALA A 158 -14.60 -11.18 6.45
C ALA A 158 -14.96 -10.68 7.87
N GLY A 159 -14.72 -9.38 8.18
CA GLY A 159 -14.99 -8.82 9.49
C GLY A 159 -14.00 -9.27 10.57
N ARG A 160 -12.79 -9.67 10.18
CA ARG A 160 -11.72 -10.17 11.05
C ARG A 160 -10.41 -9.39 10.89
N PRO A 161 -10.42 -8.03 10.96
CA PRO A 161 -9.21 -7.23 10.78
C PRO A 161 -8.13 -7.55 11.83
N GLY A 162 -8.52 -7.95 13.06
CA GLY A 162 -7.58 -8.37 14.08
C GLY A 162 -6.80 -9.64 13.71
N LEU A 163 -7.41 -10.60 13.00
CA LEU A 163 -6.72 -11.77 12.49
C LEU A 163 -5.68 -11.36 11.43
N GLY A 164 -6.05 -10.47 10.51
CA GLY A 164 -5.11 -9.91 9.53
C GLY A 164 -3.90 -9.26 10.21
N LEU A 165 -4.13 -8.45 11.24
CA LEU A 165 -3.05 -7.84 12.03
C LEU A 165 -2.15 -8.90 12.68
N SER A 166 -2.73 -9.87 13.41
CA SER A 166 -1.94 -10.91 14.09
C SER A 166 -1.06 -11.70 13.12
N LEU A 167 -1.59 -12.07 11.95
CA LEU A 167 -0.86 -12.81 10.94
C LEU A 167 0.25 -11.96 10.29
N THR A 168 -0.01 -10.67 10.04
CA THR A 168 1.02 -9.77 9.50
C THR A 168 2.16 -9.53 10.50
N VAL A 169 1.82 -9.36 11.79
CA VAL A 169 2.83 -9.22 12.86
C VAL A 169 3.65 -10.51 12.99
N SER A 170 3.00 -11.68 12.99
CA SER A 170 3.70 -12.97 13.03
C SER A 170 4.63 -13.15 11.83
N ALA A 171 4.18 -12.76 10.62
CA ALA A 171 5.01 -12.80 9.42
C ALA A 171 6.25 -11.92 9.53
N GLY A 172 6.07 -10.67 9.99
CA GLY A 172 7.18 -9.73 10.13
C GLY A 172 8.18 -10.16 11.23
N ILE A 173 7.70 -10.67 12.36
CA ILE A 173 8.58 -11.20 13.41
C ILE A 173 9.35 -12.43 12.89
N THR A 174 8.67 -13.35 12.21
CA THR A 174 9.32 -14.53 11.61
C THR A 174 10.35 -14.12 10.57
N ASN A 175 10.02 -13.15 9.70
CA ASN A 175 10.98 -12.61 8.73
C ASN A 175 12.23 -12.07 9.44
N MET A 176 12.11 -11.21 10.45
CA MET A 176 13.26 -10.66 11.19
C MET A 176 14.13 -11.75 11.86
N ILE A 177 13.51 -12.79 12.42
CA ILE A 177 14.24 -13.94 13.01
C ILE A 177 14.97 -14.71 11.92
N LEU A 178 14.31 -14.98 10.80
CA LEU A 178 14.91 -15.72 9.68
C LEU A 178 15.98 -14.89 8.95
N ASP A 179 15.84 -13.57 8.84
CA ASP A 179 16.89 -12.69 8.32
C ASP A 179 18.16 -12.83 9.14
N TYR A 180 18.04 -12.74 10.46
CA TYR A 180 19.18 -12.97 11.34
C TYR A 180 19.80 -14.37 11.13
N LEU A 181 18.98 -15.42 11.13
CA LEU A 181 19.45 -16.79 11.02
C LEU A 181 20.11 -17.09 9.65
N PHE A 182 19.53 -16.62 8.56
CA PHE A 182 20.02 -16.93 7.22
C PHE A 182 21.19 -16.04 6.80
N VAL A 183 21.21 -14.81 7.25
CA VAL A 183 22.26 -13.86 6.86
C VAL A 183 23.47 -13.98 7.78
N VAL A 184 23.28 -14.03 9.11
CA VAL A 184 24.40 -13.96 10.07
C VAL A 184 25.08 -15.33 10.26
N PRO A 185 24.46 -16.40 10.87
CA PRO A 185 25.14 -17.65 11.09
C PRO A 185 25.26 -18.54 9.84
N LEU A 186 24.28 -18.51 8.92
CA LEU A 186 24.29 -19.37 7.75
C LEU A 186 24.95 -18.75 6.51
N HIS A 187 25.31 -17.46 6.56
CA HIS A 187 26.00 -16.74 5.49
C HIS A 187 25.37 -16.90 4.09
N LEU A 188 24.02 -17.00 4.00
CA LEU A 188 23.31 -17.15 2.73
C LEU A 188 23.23 -15.84 1.92
N GLY A 189 23.76 -14.76 2.45
CA GLY A 189 23.83 -13.47 1.78
C GLY A 189 22.44 -12.93 1.41
N VAL A 190 22.35 -12.26 0.26
CA VAL A 190 21.13 -11.63 -0.24
C VAL A 190 20.00 -12.65 -0.54
N ALA A 191 20.36 -13.87 -0.94
CA ALA A 191 19.37 -14.93 -1.16
C ALA A 191 18.73 -15.37 0.17
N GLY A 192 19.49 -15.32 1.28
CA GLY A 192 18.98 -15.59 2.63
C GLY A 192 17.91 -14.59 3.06
N ALA A 193 18.13 -13.29 2.83
CA ALA A 193 17.14 -12.25 3.09
C ALA A 193 15.87 -12.43 2.24
N ALA A 194 16.01 -12.72 0.94
CA ALA A 194 14.88 -13.03 0.08
C ALA A 194 14.08 -14.26 0.53
N LEU A 195 14.79 -15.30 0.99
CA LEU A 195 14.20 -16.53 1.53
C LEU A 195 13.42 -16.25 2.83
N ALA A 196 14.00 -15.46 3.74
CA ALA A 196 13.35 -15.05 4.98
C ALA A 196 12.05 -14.28 4.72
N THR A 197 12.08 -13.35 3.77
CA THR A 197 10.90 -12.59 3.35
C THR A 197 9.82 -13.53 2.77
N GLY A 198 10.19 -14.43 1.87
CA GLY A 198 9.27 -15.41 1.29
C GLY A 198 8.62 -16.33 2.31
N LEU A 199 9.43 -16.89 3.23
CA LEU A 199 8.94 -17.76 4.30
C LEU A 199 8.06 -17.00 5.31
N GLY A 200 8.41 -15.77 5.65
CA GLY A 200 7.56 -14.92 6.49
C GLY A 200 6.17 -14.73 5.88
N GLN A 201 6.08 -14.49 4.57
CA GLN A 201 4.82 -14.33 3.86
C GLN A 201 4.02 -15.63 3.69
N CYS A 202 4.63 -16.80 3.85
CA CYS A 202 3.91 -18.07 3.90
C CYS A 202 2.90 -18.13 5.07
N ILE A 203 3.20 -17.48 6.20
CA ILE A 203 2.33 -17.51 7.38
C ILE A 203 0.93 -16.97 7.06
N PRO A 204 0.75 -15.71 6.61
CA PRO A 204 -0.59 -15.18 6.31
C PRO A 204 -1.22 -15.85 5.09
N ALA A 205 -0.44 -16.30 4.11
CA ALA A 205 -0.96 -17.01 2.94
C ALA A 205 -1.56 -18.37 3.31
N VAL A 206 -0.80 -19.21 4.03
CA VAL A 206 -1.26 -20.53 4.48
C VAL A 206 -2.40 -20.39 5.49
N ALA A 207 -2.26 -19.50 6.48
CA ALA A 207 -3.32 -19.25 7.44
C ALA A 207 -4.61 -18.75 6.78
N GLY A 208 -4.50 -17.93 5.73
CA GLY A 208 -5.65 -17.49 4.92
C GLY A 208 -6.32 -18.65 4.20
N ILE A 209 -5.56 -19.51 3.54
CA ILE A 209 -6.11 -20.71 2.90
C ILE A 209 -6.85 -21.57 3.94
N LEU A 210 -6.20 -21.87 5.06
CA LEU A 210 -6.80 -22.69 6.12
C LEU A 210 -8.05 -22.04 6.70
N TYR A 211 -7.99 -20.75 7.05
CA TYR A 211 -9.11 -20.01 7.61
C TYR A 211 -10.35 -20.06 6.69
N PHE A 212 -10.19 -19.73 5.40
CA PHE A 212 -11.32 -19.69 4.47
C PHE A 212 -11.80 -21.07 4.01
N THR A 213 -10.94 -22.10 4.10
CA THR A 213 -11.35 -23.50 3.84
C THR A 213 -12.21 -24.04 4.96
N PHE A 214 -11.83 -23.79 6.21
CA PHE A 214 -12.56 -24.33 7.39
C PHE A 214 -13.64 -23.39 7.91
N ALA A 215 -13.85 -22.23 7.31
CA ALA A 215 -14.89 -21.30 7.70
C ALA A 215 -16.28 -21.88 7.45
N ARG A 216 -17.06 -22.08 8.53
CA ARG A 216 -18.43 -22.61 8.44
C ARG A 216 -19.46 -21.54 8.08
N LYS A 217 -19.21 -20.28 8.36
CA LYS A 217 -20.15 -19.15 8.16
C LYS A 217 -19.40 -17.96 7.56
N GLY A 218 -20.09 -17.14 6.76
CA GLY A 218 -19.56 -15.94 6.13
C GLY A 218 -18.74 -16.23 4.88
N LEU A 219 -17.64 -15.50 4.70
CA LEU A 219 -16.77 -15.67 3.54
C LEU A 219 -15.98 -16.98 3.69
N ARG A 220 -16.05 -17.83 2.68
CA ARG A 220 -15.42 -19.15 2.63
C ARG A 220 -15.13 -19.58 1.22
N PHE A 221 -14.23 -20.52 1.03
CA PHE A 221 -14.02 -21.14 -0.24
C PHE A 221 -15.20 -22.01 -0.66
N THR A 222 -15.59 -21.88 -1.92
CA THR A 222 -16.61 -22.66 -2.59
C THR A 222 -16.14 -22.94 -4.02
N ARG A 223 -16.91 -23.65 -4.83
CA ARG A 223 -16.57 -23.84 -6.24
C ARG A 223 -16.42 -22.47 -6.92
N PRO A 224 -15.25 -22.18 -7.53
CA PRO A 224 -15.03 -20.88 -8.16
C PRO A 224 -15.95 -20.70 -9.38
N GLU A 225 -16.53 -19.51 -9.51
CA GLU A 225 -17.34 -19.13 -10.65
C GLU A 225 -16.90 -17.75 -11.15
N PHE A 226 -16.52 -17.70 -12.40
CA PHE A 226 -16.11 -16.46 -13.06
C PHE A 226 -17.36 -15.74 -13.58
N SER A 227 -18.00 -14.97 -12.73
CA SER A 227 -19.11 -14.11 -13.14
C SER A 227 -18.64 -13.07 -14.18
N LYS A 228 -19.51 -12.78 -15.16
CA LYS A 228 -19.20 -11.82 -16.24
C LYS A 228 -18.77 -10.48 -15.65
N GLY A 229 -17.58 -10.04 -16.00
CA GLY A 229 -17.01 -8.77 -15.54
C GLY A 229 -16.33 -8.80 -14.17
N LEU A 230 -16.28 -9.93 -13.43
CA LEU A 230 -15.64 -10.01 -12.11
C LEU A 230 -14.18 -9.53 -12.16
N LEU A 231 -13.37 -10.10 -13.02
CA LEU A 231 -11.95 -9.79 -13.12
C LEU A 231 -11.73 -8.33 -13.57
N SER A 232 -12.43 -7.89 -14.62
CA SER A 232 -12.29 -6.53 -15.13
C SER A 232 -12.70 -5.49 -14.08
N THR A 233 -13.83 -5.69 -13.38
CA THR A 233 -14.28 -4.79 -12.33
C THR A 233 -13.30 -4.79 -11.15
N SER A 234 -12.76 -5.94 -10.76
CA SER A 234 -11.77 -6.03 -9.69
C SER A 234 -10.46 -5.32 -10.08
N CYS A 235 -9.97 -5.53 -11.30
CA CYS A 235 -8.80 -4.82 -11.81
C CYS A 235 -9.02 -3.30 -11.86
N PHE A 236 -10.16 -2.85 -12.39
CA PHE A 236 -10.47 -1.41 -12.44
C PHE A 236 -10.59 -0.79 -11.05
N ASN A 237 -11.24 -1.46 -10.11
CA ASN A 237 -11.38 -0.95 -8.75
C ASN A 237 -10.05 -0.91 -7.99
N GLY A 238 -9.16 -1.87 -8.22
CA GLY A 238 -7.86 -1.94 -7.56
C GLY A 238 -6.73 -1.25 -8.33
N SER A 239 -6.99 -0.71 -9.53
CA SER A 239 -5.96 -0.07 -10.37
C SER A 239 -5.34 1.17 -9.71
N SER A 240 -6.05 1.85 -8.83
CA SER A 240 -5.55 2.97 -8.04
C SER A 240 -4.33 2.60 -7.20
N GLU A 241 -4.37 1.44 -6.55
CA GLU A 241 -3.28 0.95 -5.72
C GLU A 241 -2.09 0.49 -6.58
N MET A 242 -2.38 -0.19 -7.70
CA MET A 242 -1.34 -0.58 -8.65
C MET A 242 -0.62 0.65 -9.22
N VAL A 243 -1.36 1.65 -9.66
CA VAL A 243 -0.81 2.92 -10.18
C VAL A 243 0.04 3.62 -9.12
N SER A 244 -0.43 3.67 -7.87
CA SER A 244 0.32 4.30 -6.78
C SER A 244 1.66 3.60 -6.52
N ASN A 245 1.69 2.27 -6.52
CA ASN A 245 2.92 1.50 -6.33
C ASN A 245 3.91 1.68 -7.49
N LEU A 246 3.43 1.65 -8.73
CA LEU A 246 4.30 1.87 -9.91
C LEU A 246 4.85 3.30 -9.95
N SER A 247 4.03 4.29 -9.61
CA SER A 247 4.44 5.69 -9.56
C SER A 247 5.53 5.94 -8.52
N ALA A 248 5.47 5.26 -7.37
CA ALA A 248 6.43 5.45 -6.29
C ALA A 248 7.87 5.19 -6.74
N ALA A 249 8.12 4.16 -7.55
CA ALA A 249 9.47 3.86 -8.06
C ALA A 249 10.00 4.98 -8.96
N VAL A 250 9.17 5.48 -9.88
CA VAL A 250 9.55 6.58 -10.80
C VAL A 250 9.80 7.87 -10.03
N VAL A 251 8.95 8.18 -9.07
CA VAL A 251 9.06 9.39 -8.24
C VAL A 251 10.31 9.34 -7.37
N THR A 252 10.61 8.21 -6.75
CA THR A 252 11.84 8.04 -5.96
C THR A 252 13.08 8.27 -6.81
N TYR A 253 13.12 7.70 -8.02
CA TYR A 253 14.22 7.93 -8.96
C TYR A 253 14.36 9.42 -9.33
N LEU A 254 13.24 10.09 -9.63
CA LEU A 254 13.22 11.51 -9.98
C LEU A 254 13.75 12.38 -8.82
N PHE A 255 13.32 12.11 -7.60
CA PHE A 255 13.79 12.84 -6.41
C PHE A 255 15.29 12.63 -6.17
N ASN A 256 15.77 11.39 -6.30
CA ASN A 256 17.19 11.10 -6.15
C ASN A 256 18.04 11.85 -7.20
N MET A 257 17.60 11.86 -8.48
CA MET A 257 18.27 12.62 -9.53
C MET A 257 18.30 14.13 -9.24
N LEU A 258 17.19 14.70 -8.82
CA LEU A 258 17.11 16.13 -8.52
C LEU A 258 17.98 16.49 -7.32
N MET A 259 17.92 15.71 -6.25
CA MET A 259 18.72 15.97 -5.05
C MET A 259 20.22 15.75 -5.30
N LEU A 260 20.58 14.75 -6.12
CA LEU A 260 21.98 14.57 -6.55
C LEU A 260 22.49 15.79 -7.31
N LYS A 261 21.64 16.38 -8.17
CA LYS A 261 21.99 17.58 -8.96
C LYS A 261 22.16 18.83 -8.11
N PHE A 262 21.30 19.04 -7.08
CA PHE A 262 21.29 20.27 -6.28
C PHE A 262 22.21 20.21 -5.07
N GLU A 263 22.29 19.05 -4.39
CA GLU A 263 22.92 18.89 -3.07
C GLU A 263 23.94 17.73 -3.01
N GLY A 264 24.19 17.08 -4.16
CA GLY A 264 25.09 15.93 -4.22
C GLY A 264 24.58 14.71 -3.42
N GLU A 265 25.50 13.87 -2.98
CA GLU A 265 25.17 12.63 -2.24
C GLU A 265 24.46 12.91 -0.91
N ILE A 266 24.79 14.02 -0.24
CA ILE A 266 24.14 14.46 0.99
C ILE A 266 22.66 14.73 0.74
N GLY A 267 22.32 15.31 -0.41
CA GLY A 267 20.94 15.53 -0.81
C GLY A 267 20.16 14.23 -1.00
N VAL A 268 20.78 13.24 -1.64
CA VAL A 268 20.16 11.91 -1.83
C VAL A 268 19.90 11.23 -0.49
N ALA A 269 20.84 11.31 0.44
CA ALA A 269 20.66 10.78 1.79
C ALA A 269 19.55 11.53 2.56
N ALA A 270 19.47 12.86 2.41
CA ALA A 270 18.45 13.68 3.05
C ALA A 270 17.03 13.36 2.55
N ILE A 271 16.83 13.26 1.22
CA ILE A 271 15.51 12.91 0.66
C ILE A 271 15.10 11.49 1.05
N THR A 272 16.05 10.55 1.07
CA THR A 272 15.79 9.17 1.49
C THR A 272 15.27 9.12 2.93
N ALA A 273 15.89 9.85 3.86
CA ALA A 273 15.44 9.93 5.25
C ALA A 273 14.00 10.46 5.37
N ILE A 274 13.66 11.50 4.59
CA ILE A 274 12.31 12.07 4.57
C ILE A 274 11.29 11.10 3.98
N LEU A 275 11.64 10.39 2.89
CA LEU A 275 10.75 9.39 2.28
C LEU A 275 10.48 8.20 3.20
N TYR A 276 11.43 7.77 4.03
CA TYR A 276 11.17 6.77 5.07
C TYR A 276 10.18 7.29 6.13
N GLY A 277 10.34 8.55 6.55
CA GLY A 277 9.36 9.21 7.42
C GLY A 277 7.96 9.28 6.78
N GLN A 278 7.89 9.64 5.49
CA GLN A 278 6.64 9.66 4.73
C GLN A 278 5.94 8.30 4.73
N PHE A 279 6.69 7.23 4.48
CA PHE A 279 6.15 5.87 4.44
C PHE A 279 5.44 5.50 5.75
N LEU A 280 6.02 5.87 6.88
CA LEU A 280 5.45 5.66 8.20
C LEU A 280 4.16 6.48 8.43
N PHE A 281 4.18 7.79 8.12
CA PHE A 281 3.03 8.66 8.37
C PHE A 281 1.85 8.36 7.43
N VAL A 282 2.12 8.03 6.16
CA VAL A 282 1.09 7.65 5.17
C VAL A 282 0.45 6.31 5.51
N ALA A 283 1.16 5.41 6.19
CA ALA A 283 0.64 4.10 6.61
C ALA A 283 -0.64 4.20 7.44
N LEU A 284 -0.80 5.27 8.26
CA LEU A 284 -2.03 5.51 9.01
C LEU A 284 -3.25 5.66 8.08
N TYR A 285 -3.13 6.47 7.03
CA TYR A 285 -4.23 6.73 6.09
C TYR A 285 -4.53 5.53 5.20
N LEU A 286 -3.48 4.82 4.75
CA LEU A 286 -3.65 3.57 3.99
C LEU A 286 -4.34 2.51 4.85
N GLY A 287 -3.89 2.33 6.09
CA GLY A 287 -4.50 1.38 7.02
C GLY A 287 -5.95 1.74 7.35
N TYR A 288 -6.26 3.02 7.55
CA TYR A 288 -7.63 3.49 7.72
C TYR A 288 -8.47 3.21 6.48
N SER A 289 -7.97 3.56 5.28
CA SER A 289 -8.66 3.33 4.01
C SER A 289 -8.99 1.86 3.80
N ILE A 290 -8.02 0.96 3.97
CA ILE A 290 -8.21 -0.50 3.87
C ILE A 290 -9.22 -0.98 4.90
N GLY A 291 -9.12 -0.48 6.14
CA GLY A 291 -10.00 -0.86 7.24
C GLY A 291 -11.47 -0.52 7.00
N VAL A 292 -11.76 0.67 6.43
CA VAL A 292 -13.14 1.12 6.23
C VAL A 292 -13.72 0.72 4.87
N ALA A 293 -12.90 0.39 3.87
CA ALA A 293 -13.34 0.06 2.51
C ALA A 293 -14.43 -1.01 2.48
N PRO A 294 -14.33 -2.18 3.16
CA PRO A 294 -15.39 -3.18 3.14
C PRO A 294 -16.71 -2.70 3.77
N VAL A 295 -16.65 -1.77 4.75
CA VAL A 295 -17.85 -1.18 5.36
C VAL A 295 -18.58 -0.28 4.36
N PHE A 296 -17.83 0.53 3.60
CA PHE A 296 -18.40 1.33 2.50
C PHE A 296 -18.98 0.44 1.40
N SER A 297 -18.23 -0.58 0.95
CA SER A 297 -18.66 -1.50 -0.11
C SER A 297 -19.91 -2.27 0.28
N PHE A 298 -20.00 -2.73 1.53
CA PHE A 298 -21.19 -3.41 2.06
C PHE A 298 -22.42 -2.49 2.03
N ASN A 299 -22.29 -1.26 2.55
CA ASN A 299 -23.40 -0.32 2.58
C ASN A 299 -23.77 0.20 1.17
N TYR A 300 -22.81 0.26 0.25
CA TYR A 300 -23.07 0.49 -1.17
C TYR A 300 -23.88 -0.65 -1.79
N GLY A 301 -23.48 -1.90 -1.55
CA GLY A 301 -24.21 -3.10 -2.01
C GLY A 301 -25.63 -3.19 -1.47
N SER A 302 -25.83 -2.90 -0.18
CA SER A 302 -27.15 -2.85 0.48
C SER A 302 -27.98 -1.61 0.11
N ARG A 303 -27.45 -0.70 -0.71
CA ARG A 303 -28.12 0.56 -1.12
C ARG A 303 -28.52 1.47 0.06
N ASN A 304 -27.80 1.39 1.19
CA ASN A 304 -28.12 2.19 2.36
C ASN A 304 -27.43 3.57 2.31
N LYS A 305 -28.08 4.51 1.66
CA LYS A 305 -27.58 5.87 1.47
C LYS A 305 -27.32 6.62 2.78
N GLN A 306 -28.20 6.49 3.75
CA GLN A 306 -28.07 7.19 5.04
C GLN A 306 -26.81 6.76 5.79
N ARG A 307 -26.54 5.44 5.82
CA ARG A 307 -25.32 4.91 6.42
C ARG A 307 -24.07 5.33 5.65
N LEU A 308 -24.09 5.32 4.32
CA LEU A 308 -22.97 5.79 3.50
C LEU A 308 -22.62 7.26 3.78
N ILE A 309 -23.60 8.15 3.85
CA ILE A 309 -23.37 9.56 4.18
C ILE A 309 -22.82 9.72 5.60
N ARG A 310 -23.32 8.92 6.56
CA ARG A 310 -22.79 8.94 7.94
C ARG A 310 -21.34 8.47 7.99
N LEU A 311 -21.01 7.37 7.33
CA LEU A 311 -19.64 6.84 7.22
C LEU A 311 -18.71 7.88 6.58
N TYR A 312 -19.13 8.51 5.50
CA TYR A 312 -18.38 9.58 4.86
C TYR A 312 -18.07 10.73 5.82
N ARG A 313 -19.09 11.25 6.52
CA ARG A 313 -18.90 12.34 7.50
C ARG A 313 -17.94 11.95 8.63
N ILE A 314 -18.03 10.72 9.13
CA ILE A 314 -17.13 10.20 10.17
C ILE A 314 -15.71 10.14 9.62
N SER A 315 -15.53 9.56 8.42
CA SER A 315 -14.21 9.39 7.81
C SER A 315 -13.52 10.71 7.51
N ILE A 316 -14.24 11.68 6.94
CA ILE A 316 -13.64 13.01 6.66
C ILE A 316 -13.25 13.73 7.95
N ARG A 317 -14.09 13.68 8.99
CA ARG A 317 -13.72 14.28 10.30
C ARG A 317 -12.46 13.64 10.87
N PHE A 318 -12.37 12.32 10.84
CA PHE A 318 -11.17 11.60 11.30
C PHE A 318 -9.94 12.03 10.51
N VAL A 319 -10.04 12.03 9.17
CA VAL A 319 -8.92 12.35 8.29
C VAL A 319 -8.44 13.78 8.49
N VAL A 320 -9.34 14.76 8.53
CA VAL A 320 -8.97 16.17 8.73
C VAL A 320 -8.28 16.38 10.08
N VAL A 321 -8.83 15.83 11.14
CA VAL A 321 -8.22 15.96 12.48
C VAL A 321 -6.86 15.26 12.53
N SER A 322 -6.78 14.02 12.05
CA SER A 322 -5.51 13.28 12.04
C SER A 322 -4.47 13.92 11.11
N SER A 323 -4.88 14.55 10.02
CA SER A 323 -3.96 15.26 9.10
C SER A 323 -3.26 16.43 9.80
N VAL A 324 -3.98 17.22 10.57
CA VAL A 324 -3.37 18.30 11.36
C VAL A 324 -2.40 17.73 12.41
N ILE A 325 -2.83 16.69 13.13
CA ILE A 325 -1.98 16.06 14.15
C ILE A 325 -0.70 15.50 13.51
N ILE A 326 -0.82 14.77 12.40
CA ILE A 326 0.35 14.16 11.73
C ILE A 326 1.25 15.24 11.16
N ALA A 327 0.72 16.29 10.55
CA ALA A 327 1.53 17.39 10.04
C ALA A 327 2.35 18.06 11.15
N LEU A 328 1.74 18.28 12.32
CA LEU A 328 2.43 18.81 13.51
C LEU A 328 3.47 17.80 14.02
N VAL A 329 3.12 16.53 14.18
CA VAL A 329 4.05 15.49 14.63
C VAL A 329 5.23 15.35 13.67
N ALA A 330 5.00 15.40 12.36
CA ALA A 330 6.05 15.33 11.35
C ALA A 330 6.95 16.58 11.39
N ALA A 331 6.37 17.78 11.54
CA ALA A 331 7.13 19.00 11.65
C ALA A 331 7.99 18.99 12.92
N PHE A 332 7.40 18.78 14.10
CA PHE A 332 8.15 18.73 15.36
C PHE A 332 9.08 17.51 15.45
N GLY A 333 8.77 16.42 14.75
CA GLY A 333 9.60 15.22 14.67
C GLY A 333 10.72 15.31 13.64
N SER A 334 10.74 16.34 12.77
CA SER A 334 11.77 16.48 11.74
C SER A 334 13.20 16.46 12.30
N PRO A 335 13.53 17.14 13.42
CA PRO A 335 14.86 17.05 14.03
C PRO A 335 15.21 15.63 14.50
N VAL A 336 14.21 14.87 14.96
CA VAL A 336 14.41 13.49 15.43
C VAL A 336 14.72 12.57 14.24
N ILE A 337 13.93 12.66 13.17
CA ILE A 337 14.18 11.90 11.93
C ILE A 337 15.56 12.26 11.38
N SER A 338 15.91 13.55 11.33
CA SER A 338 17.22 13.99 10.87
C SER A 338 18.37 13.41 11.73
N ALA A 339 18.19 13.33 13.05
CA ALA A 339 19.20 12.79 13.97
C ALA A 339 19.39 11.26 13.86
N VAL A 340 18.39 10.54 13.35
CA VAL A 340 18.50 9.09 13.09
C VAL A 340 19.42 8.80 11.90
N PHE A 341 19.37 9.63 10.86
CA PHE A 341 20.08 9.38 9.61
C PHE A 341 21.35 10.22 9.43
N MET A 342 21.46 11.36 10.15
CA MET A 342 22.54 12.33 10.00
C MET A 342 23.12 12.73 11.35
N GLN A 343 24.42 13.00 11.39
CA GLN A 343 25.06 13.53 12.60
C GLN A 343 24.59 14.97 12.87
N LYS A 344 24.23 15.25 14.12
CA LYS A 344 23.83 16.60 14.56
C LYS A 344 24.94 17.62 14.30
N GLY A 345 24.57 18.79 13.84
CA GLY A 345 25.52 19.88 13.55
C GLY A 345 26.17 19.80 12.17
N THR A 346 25.86 18.76 11.36
CA THR A 346 26.34 18.68 9.97
C THR A 346 25.35 19.37 9.01
N TYR A 347 25.85 19.74 7.84
CA TYR A 347 25.03 20.29 6.76
C TYR A 347 23.86 19.35 6.38
N GLY A 348 24.12 18.04 6.29
CA GLY A 348 23.10 17.05 5.99
C GLY A 348 21.97 17.00 7.03
N PHE A 349 22.28 17.19 8.31
CA PHE A 349 21.29 17.28 9.36
C PHE A 349 20.37 18.51 9.18
N GLU A 350 20.95 19.68 8.92
CA GLU A 350 20.19 20.92 8.71
C GLU A 350 19.34 20.86 7.44
N LEU A 351 19.90 20.31 6.37
CA LEU A 351 19.21 20.09 5.09
C LEU A 351 18.00 19.17 5.26
N THR A 352 18.19 18.02 5.94
CA THR A 352 17.11 17.06 6.22
C THR A 352 16.04 17.65 7.12
N ARG A 353 16.44 18.36 8.18
CA ARG A 353 15.54 19.04 9.11
C ARG A 353 14.68 20.09 8.41
N HIS A 354 15.31 20.96 7.61
CA HIS A 354 14.61 21.99 6.83
C HIS A 354 13.65 21.38 5.82
N GLY A 355 14.13 20.37 5.05
CA GLY A 355 13.32 19.62 4.11
C GLY A 355 12.12 18.96 4.77
N GLY A 356 12.30 18.37 5.96
CA GLY A 356 11.24 17.75 6.72
C GLY A 356 10.16 18.74 7.18
N TYR A 357 10.51 19.96 7.54
CA TYR A 357 9.52 21.02 7.84
C TYR A 357 8.67 21.36 6.63
N LEU A 358 9.27 21.57 5.46
CA LEU A 358 8.54 21.88 4.23
C LEU A 358 7.67 20.70 3.78
N PHE A 359 8.22 19.50 3.87
CA PHE A 359 7.54 18.28 3.47
C PHE A 359 6.33 17.95 4.37
N SER A 360 6.38 18.33 5.66
CA SER A 360 5.29 18.06 6.62
C SER A 360 3.96 18.68 6.20
N ILE A 361 3.97 19.73 5.39
CA ILE A 361 2.79 20.38 4.81
C ILE A 361 1.96 19.39 3.97
N ALA A 362 2.61 18.39 3.33
CA ALA A 362 1.92 17.37 2.54
C ALA A 362 0.90 16.58 3.36
N TYR A 363 1.19 16.35 4.64
CA TYR A 363 0.32 15.54 5.50
C TYR A 363 -1.02 16.21 5.81
N LEU A 364 -1.15 17.53 5.63
CA LEU A 364 -2.43 18.22 5.74
C LEU A 364 -3.42 17.76 4.66
N PHE A 365 -2.93 17.31 3.51
CA PHE A 365 -3.72 17.05 2.31
C PHE A 365 -3.78 15.58 1.94
N CYS A 366 -2.67 14.84 2.10
CA CYS A 366 -2.51 13.47 1.59
C CYS A 366 -3.56 12.50 2.17
N GLY A 367 -3.92 12.63 3.45
CA GLY A 367 -4.90 11.77 4.09
C GLY A 367 -6.27 11.85 3.41
N THR A 368 -6.73 13.06 3.07
CA THR A 368 -7.99 13.28 2.37
C THR A 368 -7.97 12.64 0.97
N ASN A 369 -6.88 12.78 0.23
CA ASN A 369 -6.74 12.22 -1.11
C ASN A 369 -6.68 10.69 -1.10
N ILE A 370 -5.93 10.09 -0.17
CA ILE A 370 -5.83 8.63 0.00
C ILE A 370 -7.20 8.04 0.32
N VAL A 371 -7.87 8.59 1.31
CA VAL A 371 -9.18 8.08 1.75
C VAL A 371 -10.25 8.34 0.69
N ALA A 372 -10.17 9.45 -0.06
CA ALA A 372 -11.05 9.70 -1.20
C ALA A 372 -10.91 8.61 -2.27
N SER A 373 -9.68 8.28 -2.69
CA SER A 373 -9.42 7.21 -3.63
C SER A 373 -9.97 5.87 -3.12
N GLY A 374 -9.69 5.51 -1.86
CA GLY A 374 -10.17 4.27 -1.25
C GLY A 374 -11.70 4.19 -1.14
N ILE A 375 -12.38 5.31 -0.87
CA ILE A 375 -13.86 5.36 -0.87
C ILE A 375 -14.38 5.10 -2.29
N PHE A 376 -13.82 5.72 -3.34
CA PHE A 376 -14.26 5.46 -4.71
C PHE A 376 -14.00 4.01 -5.14
N THR A 377 -12.87 3.42 -4.74
CA THR A 377 -12.64 1.97 -4.90
C THR A 377 -13.75 1.15 -4.24
N ALA A 378 -14.09 1.46 -3.00
CA ALA A 378 -15.12 0.78 -2.24
C ALA A 378 -16.53 0.95 -2.82
N LEU A 379 -16.80 2.06 -3.48
CA LEU A 379 -18.05 2.36 -4.20
C LEU A 379 -18.10 1.76 -5.61
N SER A 380 -17.09 0.96 -5.98
CA SER A 380 -16.93 0.38 -7.33
C SER A 380 -16.78 1.42 -8.45
N ASP A 381 -16.33 2.63 -8.11
CA ASP A 381 -15.93 3.66 -9.07
C ASP A 381 -14.40 3.68 -9.24
N GLY A 382 -13.87 2.58 -9.78
CA GLY A 382 -12.44 2.42 -10.00
C GLY A 382 -11.84 3.47 -10.95
N LYS A 383 -12.61 4.03 -11.88
CA LYS A 383 -12.14 5.10 -12.79
C LYS A 383 -11.80 6.37 -12.02
N THR A 384 -12.69 6.81 -11.14
CA THR A 384 -12.44 7.99 -10.31
C THR A 384 -11.32 7.75 -9.32
N SER A 385 -11.26 6.56 -8.72
CA SER A 385 -10.19 6.18 -7.81
C SER A 385 -8.82 6.19 -8.52
N ALA A 386 -8.71 5.52 -9.67
CA ALA A 386 -7.48 5.49 -10.47
C ALA A 386 -7.04 6.88 -10.93
N LEU A 387 -7.99 7.73 -11.36
CA LEU A 387 -7.70 9.11 -11.76
C LEU A 387 -7.11 9.92 -10.60
N ILE A 388 -7.72 9.87 -9.40
CA ILE A 388 -7.22 10.58 -8.22
C ILE A 388 -5.81 10.07 -7.87
N SER A 389 -5.61 8.76 -7.84
CA SER A 389 -4.31 8.16 -7.53
C SER A 389 -3.25 8.54 -8.56
N PHE A 390 -3.54 8.43 -9.86
CA PHE A 390 -2.59 8.76 -10.93
C PHE A 390 -2.18 10.24 -10.91
N LEU A 391 -3.15 11.14 -10.79
CA LEU A 391 -2.86 12.57 -10.69
C LEU A 391 -2.03 12.89 -9.45
N ARG A 392 -2.38 12.30 -8.30
CA ARG A 392 -1.71 12.50 -7.03
C ARG A 392 -0.29 11.97 -7.00
N THR A 393 -0.10 10.69 -7.41
CA THR A 393 1.16 9.99 -7.18
C THR A 393 2.13 10.09 -8.36
N PHE A 394 1.67 10.51 -9.51
CA PHE A 394 2.50 10.63 -10.70
C PHE A 394 2.46 12.04 -11.31
N VAL A 395 1.32 12.45 -11.89
CA VAL A 395 1.26 13.66 -12.73
C VAL A 395 1.66 14.90 -11.95
N PHE A 396 0.99 15.18 -10.84
CA PHE A 396 1.25 16.41 -10.08
C PHE A 396 2.61 16.37 -9.37
N ILE A 397 3.07 15.19 -8.92
CA ILE A 397 4.40 15.10 -8.31
C ILE A 397 5.47 15.34 -9.38
N VAL A 398 5.39 14.70 -10.54
CA VAL A 398 6.38 14.88 -11.62
C VAL A 398 6.40 16.32 -12.10
N LEU A 399 5.22 16.92 -12.35
CA LEU A 399 5.14 18.32 -12.77
C LEU A 399 5.72 19.27 -11.70
N SER A 400 5.36 19.08 -10.44
CA SER A 400 5.87 19.93 -9.35
C SER A 400 7.37 19.74 -9.17
N ALA A 401 7.88 18.50 -9.24
CA ALA A 401 9.30 18.19 -9.09
C ALA A 401 10.17 18.73 -10.24
N LEU A 402 9.59 18.88 -11.43
CA LEU A 402 10.31 19.48 -12.58
C LEU A 402 10.23 21.01 -12.59
N LEU A 403 9.09 21.59 -12.18
CA LEU A 403 8.85 23.02 -12.30
C LEU A 403 9.27 23.83 -11.06
N LEU A 404 8.96 23.36 -9.85
CA LEU A 404 9.26 24.13 -8.64
C LEU A 404 10.76 24.32 -8.39
N PRO A 405 11.63 23.35 -8.64
CA PRO A 405 13.08 23.57 -8.45
C PRO A 405 13.69 24.61 -9.39
N LEU A 406 13.05 24.91 -10.53
CA LEU A 406 13.52 25.96 -11.44
C LEU A 406 13.44 27.36 -10.81
N VAL A 407 12.52 27.55 -9.85
CA VAL A 407 12.30 28.84 -9.18
C VAL A 407 12.82 28.83 -7.76
N LEU A 408 12.65 27.71 -7.04
CA LEU A 408 12.90 27.60 -5.60
C LEU A 408 14.13 26.74 -5.26
N GLY A 409 14.88 26.25 -6.27
CA GLY A 409 16.02 25.37 -6.04
C GLY A 409 15.65 24.11 -5.23
N THR A 410 16.47 23.76 -4.26
CA THR A 410 16.27 22.61 -3.37
C THR A 410 14.93 22.67 -2.63
N ASN A 411 14.47 23.87 -2.23
CA ASN A 411 13.16 24.04 -1.58
C ASN A 411 12.01 23.61 -2.50
N GLY A 412 12.15 23.78 -3.82
CA GLY A 412 11.19 23.31 -4.80
C GLY A 412 11.06 21.78 -4.81
N VAL A 413 12.17 21.05 -4.58
CA VAL A 413 12.13 19.58 -4.45
C VAL A 413 11.32 19.18 -3.22
N TRP A 414 11.58 19.81 -2.06
CA TRP A 414 10.85 19.52 -0.81
C TRP A 414 9.36 19.84 -0.90
N LEU A 415 8.98 20.89 -1.64
CA LEU A 415 7.60 21.32 -1.80
C LEU A 415 6.85 20.57 -2.90
N SER A 416 7.51 19.71 -3.67
CA SER A 416 6.88 19.02 -4.81
C SER A 416 5.72 18.13 -4.38
N ILE A 417 5.86 17.33 -3.32
CA ILE A 417 4.78 16.49 -2.79
C ILE A 417 3.69 17.32 -2.10
N PRO A 418 3.98 18.28 -1.21
CA PRO A 418 2.99 19.19 -0.68
C PRO A 418 2.10 19.85 -1.74
N VAL A 419 2.69 20.38 -2.81
CA VAL A 419 1.96 21.04 -3.90
C VAL A 419 1.14 20.03 -4.69
N ALA A 420 1.67 18.85 -5.00
CA ALA A 420 0.94 17.80 -5.69
C ALA A 420 -0.29 17.33 -4.89
N GLU A 421 -0.14 17.13 -3.59
CA GLU A 421 -1.23 16.74 -2.70
C GLU A 421 -2.28 17.86 -2.57
N PHE A 422 -1.86 19.12 -2.50
CA PHE A 422 -2.75 20.28 -2.50
C PHE A 422 -3.55 20.37 -3.80
N LEU A 423 -2.89 20.26 -4.97
CA LEU A 423 -3.57 20.29 -6.27
C LEU A 423 -4.58 19.13 -6.40
N THR A 424 -4.27 17.98 -5.86
CA THR A 424 -5.17 16.82 -5.88
C THR A 424 -6.48 17.08 -5.12
N LEU A 425 -6.47 17.91 -4.06
CA LEU A 425 -7.68 18.26 -3.31
C LEU A 425 -8.76 18.93 -4.20
N PHE A 426 -8.35 19.72 -5.19
CA PHE A 426 -9.29 20.35 -6.13
C PHE A 426 -10.04 19.34 -7.02
N ILE A 427 -9.59 18.09 -7.02
CA ILE A 427 -10.25 17.00 -7.73
C ILE A 427 -10.97 16.07 -6.76
N SER A 428 -10.29 15.65 -5.70
CA SER A 428 -10.82 14.65 -4.75
C SER A 428 -12.01 15.16 -3.95
N VAL A 429 -11.92 16.40 -3.41
CA VAL A 429 -12.97 16.98 -2.56
C VAL A 429 -14.25 17.29 -3.35
N PRO A 430 -14.21 17.97 -4.52
CA PRO A 430 -15.42 18.20 -5.32
C PRO A 430 -16.08 16.89 -5.77
N LYS A 431 -15.31 15.89 -6.21
CA LYS A 431 -15.86 14.59 -6.62
C LYS A 431 -16.56 13.88 -5.45
N LEU A 432 -15.94 13.83 -4.26
CA LEU A 432 -16.57 13.28 -3.06
C LEU A 432 -17.83 14.05 -2.67
N SER A 433 -17.74 15.38 -2.61
CA SER A 433 -18.88 16.24 -2.24
C SER A 433 -20.05 16.05 -3.21
N ARG A 434 -19.78 16.02 -4.52
CA ARG A 434 -20.80 15.78 -5.54
C ARG A 434 -21.44 14.41 -5.38
N TYR A 435 -20.66 13.36 -5.18
CA TYR A 435 -21.18 12.00 -5.01
C TYR A 435 -22.13 11.88 -3.82
N PHE A 436 -21.77 12.44 -2.66
CA PHE A 436 -22.58 12.30 -1.44
C PHE A 436 -23.70 13.35 -1.31
N LYS A 437 -23.68 14.44 -2.09
CA LYS A 437 -24.75 15.43 -2.14
C LYS A 437 -25.79 15.15 -3.22
N ASP A 438 -25.40 14.50 -4.34
CA ASP A 438 -26.32 14.27 -5.46
C ASP A 438 -27.29 13.11 -5.15
N PRO A 439 -28.61 13.36 -5.16
CA PRO A 439 -29.61 12.33 -4.94
C PRO A 439 -29.60 11.23 -6.02
N LYS A 440 -29.13 11.54 -7.24
CA LYS A 440 -29.15 10.63 -8.40
C LYS A 440 -27.95 9.69 -8.44
N VAL A 441 -26.82 10.10 -7.87
CA VAL A 441 -25.56 9.34 -7.92
C VAL A 441 -25.45 8.32 -6.79
N ALA A 442 -26.05 8.57 -5.66
CA ALA A 442 -26.14 7.59 -4.57
C ALA A 442 -27.23 6.54 -4.86
N PRO A 443 -26.98 5.25 -4.54
CA PRO A 443 -27.96 4.19 -4.79
C PRO A 443 -29.32 4.57 -4.19
N GLN A 444 -30.37 4.47 -5.03
CA GLN A 444 -31.72 4.78 -4.58
C GLN A 444 -32.13 3.80 -3.47
N THR A 445 -32.57 4.33 -2.32
CA THR A 445 -33.20 3.54 -1.29
C THR A 445 -34.42 2.84 -1.89
N LYS A 446 -34.50 1.52 -1.78
CA LYS A 446 -35.79 0.84 -1.92
C LYS A 446 -36.68 1.40 -0.80
N THR A 447 -37.60 2.26 -1.14
CA THR A 447 -38.81 2.46 -0.34
C THR A 447 -39.59 1.18 -0.44
N ASN A 448 -39.68 0.43 0.66
CA ASN A 448 -40.66 -0.64 0.85
C ASN A 448 -42.05 -0.02 0.86
#